data_ab4138501ac697d84291059e0e06e03c
#
_entry.id   ab4138501ac697d84291059e0e06e03c
#
_cell.length_a   1.000
_cell.length_b   1.000
_cell.length_c   1.000
_cell.angle_alpha   90.00
_cell.angle_beta   90.00
_cell.angle_gamma   90.00
#
_symmetry.space_group_name_H-M   'P 1'
#
loop_
_entity.id
_entity.type
_entity.pdbx_description
1 polymer ?
#
loop_
_entity_poly.entity_id
_entity_poly.type
_entity_poly.pdbx_seq_one_letter_code
_entity_poly.pdbx_strand_id
1 'polypeptide(L)'
;MTGGRLLLLSLLSLLPAGLASPPPGQTSLLHSRSKREVRLHTVFRDSALSGAISCSMTHAAVVPIDVVKTRMQTDALLAGKSAYRAYREILRRHGGGILLQGMAATSSGYFLQGFCKFGFYDAIKTAILHRIQDPELRGRVRLPILLGSSAFAEFIASWVLTPMEVTRIAMVMNAGPRRGTIETMRGIVSKEGVRGLYKGLPLILLRQIPYTCAKLAGYEVISEYFQRVFSRNVGSSEETFPLPMVHLLSGVTAGVLAAVVSQPADVLLSKYCGGSSALSECIIIDGPVSLLKAFREIGFQQSFRGLQPRAIMIGTLTAMQFLIYEQTKELVHCLGSSNGVLR
;
A
#
# COMPACT_ATOMS: atom_id res chain seq x y z
N MET A 1 -20.90 13.80 -2.19
CA MET A 1 -19.72 14.11 -3.01
C MET A 1 -18.92 15.35 -2.55
N THR A 2 -19.28 15.93 -1.41
CA THR A 2 -18.69 17.20 -0.89
C THR A 2 -17.58 17.03 0.15
N GLY A 3 -17.49 15.87 0.81
CA GLY A 3 -16.51 15.67 1.91
C GLY A 3 -15.05 15.57 1.47
N GLY A 4 -14.76 15.00 0.31
CA GLY A 4 -13.38 14.87 -0.21
C GLY A 4 -12.77 16.22 -0.67
N ARG A 5 -13.61 17.14 -1.10
CA ARG A 5 -13.18 18.49 -1.48
C ARG A 5 -12.72 19.32 -0.27
N LEU A 6 -13.43 19.17 0.86
CA LEU A 6 -13.11 19.87 2.10
C LEU A 6 -11.80 19.35 2.74
N LEU A 7 -11.57 18.06 2.71
CA LEU A 7 -10.34 17.46 3.26
C LEU A 7 -9.08 17.81 2.46
N LEU A 8 -9.21 17.86 1.13
CA LEU A 8 -8.10 18.28 0.25
C LEU A 8 -7.81 19.77 0.34
N LEU A 9 -8.85 20.59 0.50
CA LEU A 9 -8.71 22.04 0.68
C LEU A 9 -8.17 22.38 2.08
N SER A 10 -8.55 21.67 3.14
CA SER A 10 -8.01 21.88 4.48
C SER A 10 -6.55 21.42 4.62
N LEU A 11 -6.14 20.35 3.93
CA LEU A 11 -4.74 19.90 3.89
C LEU A 11 -3.85 20.83 3.05
N LEU A 12 -4.41 21.48 2.02
CA LEU A 12 -3.71 22.50 1.23
C LEU A 12 -3.63 23.86 1.94
N SER A 13 -4.55 24.16 2.87
CA SER A 13 -4.53 25.39 3.68
C SER A 13 -3.56 25.34 4.87
N LEU A 14 -3.09 24.17 5.26
CA LEU A 14 -2.05 23.97 6.30
C LEU A 14 -0.62 24.28 5.82
N LEU A 15 -0.44 24.59 4.54
CA LEU A 15 0.84 25.08 4.02
C LEU A 15 0.91 26.61 4.27
N PRO A 16 1.98 27.13 4.89
CA PRO A 16 2.06 28.54 5.30
C PRO A 16 1.88 29.47 4.11
N ALA A 17 0.81 30.25 4.16
CA ALA A 17 0.54 31.38 3.28
C ALA A 17 1.39 32.56 3.77
N GLY A 18 2.62 32.60 3.33
CA GLY A 18 3.51 33.72 3.56
C GLY A 18 4.12 34.17 2.25
N LEU A 19 3.57 35.21 1.65
CA LEU A 19 4.27 36.40 1.10
C LEU A 19 3.52 37.03 -0.08
N ALA A 20 3.28 38.32 0.11
CA ALA A 20 3.13 39.38 -0.88
C ALA A 20 1.79 39.54 -1.62
N SER A 21 1.24 40.73 -1.45
CA SER A 21 0.19 41.40 -2.23
C SER A 21 0.42 41.34 -3.75
N PRO A 22 -0.60 41.12 -4.55
CA PRO A 22 -0.45 40.94 -5.98
C PRO A 22 -0.34 42.28 -6.73
N PRO A 23 0.55 42.38 -7.71
CA PRO A 23 0.51 43.45 -8.70
C PRO A 23 -0.56 43.19 -9.78
N PRO A 24 -1.00 44.22 -10.55
CA PRO A 24 -2.11 44.14 -11.50
C PRO A 24 -1.77 43.27 -12.72
N GLY A 25 -2.44 42.12 -12.80
CA GLY A 25 -2.29 41.08 -13.83
C GLY A 25 -3.11 39.81 -13.51
N GLN A 26 -4.15 39.97 -12.69
CA GLN A 26 -4.86 38.88 -12.01
C GLN A 26 -5.56 37.83 -12.89
N THR A 27 -5.90 38.12 -14.13
CA THR A 27 -6.64 37.17 -15.00
C THR A 27 -5.78 35.98 -15.46
N SER A 28 -4.50 36.17 -15.73
CA SER A 28 -3.58 35.12 -16.15
C SER A 28 -3.23 34.16 -14.99
N LEU A 29 -3.12 34.70 -13.77
CA LEU A 29 -2.81 33.93 -12.57
C LEU A 29 -3.99 33.05 -12.11
N LEU A 30 -5.22 33.58 -12.21
CA LEU A 30 -6.43 32.80 -11.92
C LEU A 30 -6.63 31.64 -12.92
N HIS A 31 -6.36 31.91 -14.20
CA HIS A 31 -6.43 30.85 -15.24
C HIS A 31 -5.34 29.77 -15.06
N SER A 32 -4.14 30.17 -14.69
CA SER A 32 -3.03 29.26 -14.36
C SER A 32 -3.32 28.45 -13.08
N ARG A 33 -3.94 29.06 -12.05
CA ARG A 33 -4.34 28.42 -10.81
C ARG A 33 -5.46 27.40 -11.04
N SER A 34 -6.48 27.76 -11.84
CA SER A 34 -7.57 26.89 -12.24
C SER A 34 -7.08 25.66 -13.01
N LYS A 35 -6.19 25.84 -14.02
CA LYS A 35 -5.57 24.72 -14.76
C LYS A 35 -4.73 23.81 -13.86
N ARG A 36 -4.05 24.38 -12.84
CA ARG A 36 -3.24 23.63 -11.88
C ARG A 36 -4.12 22.79 -10.94
N GLU A 37 -5.22 23.34 -10.44
CA GLU A 37 -6.18 22.65 -9.57
C GLU A 37 -6.89 21.51 -10.32
N VAL A 38 -7.33 21.77 -11.55
CA VAL A 38 -7.93 20.74 -12.42
C VAL A 38 -6.94 19.59 -12.67
N ARG A 39 -5.66 19.89 -12.93
CA ARG A 39 -4.62 18.88 -13.15
C ARG A 39 -4.35 18.03 -11.91
N LEU A 40 -4.26 18.64 -10.72
CA LEU A 40 -4.05 17.90 -9.46
C LEU A 40 -5.23 17.01 -9.13
N HIS A 41 -6.45 17.46 -9.35
CA HIS A 41 -7.65 16.66 -9.15
C HIS A 41 -7.69 15.46 -10.11
N THR A 42 -7.29 15.65 -11.36
CA THR A 42 -7.21 14.56 -12.35
C THR A 42 -6.14 13.55 -11.95
N VAL A 43 -4.94 14.00 -11.58
CA VAL A 43 -3.85 13.13 -11.12
C VAL A 43 -4.30 12.31 -9.90
N PHE A 44 -4.90 12.96 -8.91
CA PHE A 44 -5.42 12.26 -7.73
C PHE A 44 -6.47 11.21 -8.12
N ARG A 45 -7.46 11.56 -8.92
CA ARG A 45 -8.54 10.67 -9.33
C ARG A 45 -8.00 9.44 -10.08
N ASP A 46 -7.15 9.67 -11.07
CA ASP A 46 -6.65 8.60 -11.95
C ASP A 46 -5.75 7.64 -11.16
N SER A 47 -4.86 8.16 -10.34
CA SER A 47 -3.98 7.35 -9.48
C SER A 47 -4.74 6.66 -8.34
N ALA A 48 -5.73 7.32 -7.74
CA ALA A 48 -6.54 6.74 -6.66
C ALA A 48 -7.39 5.56 -7.15
N LEU A 49 -8.08 5.72 -8.28
CA LEU A 49 -8.91 4.65 -8.85
C LEU A 49 -8.05 3.47 -9.31
N SER A 50 -6.95 3.74 -10.01
CA SER A 50 -6.03 2.70 -10.47
C SER A 50 -5.37 1.96 -9.31
N GLY A 51 -4.98 2.69 -8.26
CA GLY A 51 -4.46 2.13 -7.02
C GLY A 51 -5.49 1.29 -6.27
N ALA A 52 -6.74 1.73 -6.22
CA ALA A 52 -7.83 0.99 -5.60
C ALA A 52 -8.07 -0.36 -6.30
N ILE A 53 -8.18 -0.35 -7.62
CA ILE A 53 -8.42 -1.55 -8.43
C ILE A 53 -7.22 -2.51 -8.33
N SER A 54 -6.01 -2.02 -8.57
CA SER A 54 -4.81 -2.87 -8.55
C SER A 54 -4.55 -3.50 -7.18
N CYS A 55 -4.70 -2.75 -6.09
CA CYS A 55 -4.55 -3.27 -4.74
C CYS A 55 -5.63 -4.30 -4.41
N SER A 56 -6.89 -4.01 -4.70
CA SER A 56 -8.00 -4.91 -4.42
C SER A 56 -7.86 -6.24 -5.16
N MET A 57 -7.57 -6.20 -6.46
CA MET A 57 -7.42 -7.39 -7.29
C MET A 57 -6.24 -8.27 -6.85
N THR A 58 -5.06 -7.68 -6.65
CA THR A 58 -3.86 -8.43 -6.27
C THR A 58 -4.00 -9.06 -4.89
N HIS A 59 -4.55 -8.35 -3.90
CA HIS A 59 -4.74 -8.89 -2.57
C HIS A 59 -5.89 -9.91 -2.50
N ALA A 60 -6.97 -9.72 -3.28
CA ALA A 60 -8.02 -10.72 -3.40
C ALA A 60 -7.50 -12.05 -3.97
N ALA A 61 -6.62 -12.01 -4.97
CA ALA A 61 -6.03 -13.21 -5.54
C ALA A 61 -5.15 -14.00 -4.54
N VAL A 62 -4.57 -13.32 -3.55
CA VAL A 62 -3.69 -13.95 -2.53
C VAL A 62 -4.48 -14.46 -1.32
N VAL A 63 -5.75 -14.06 -1.13
CA VAL A 63 -6.58 -14.47 0.03
C VAL A 63 -6.54 -15.99 0.32
N PRO A 64 -6.68 -16.90 -0.66
CA PRO A 64 -6.63 -18.33 -0.37
C PRO A 64 -5.32 -18.77 0.29
N ILE A 65 -4.20 -18.21 -0.14
CA ILE A 65 -2.86 -18.51 0.40
C ILE A 65 -2.74 -17.91 1.81
N ASP A 66 -3.21 -16.69 2.02
CA ASP A 66 -3.20 -16.03 3.31
C ASP A 66 -4.04 -16.77 4.36
N VAL A 67 -5.19 -17.30 3.97
CA VAL A 67 -6.04 -18.11 4.86
C VAL A 67 -5.31 -19.38 5.31
N VAL A 68 -4.67 -20.09 4.39
CA VAL A 68 -3.89 -21.29 4.72
C VAL A 68 -2.75 -20.93 5.66
N LYS A 69 -1.97 -19.89 5.35
CA LYS A 69 -0.87 -19.38 6.17
C LYS A 69 -1.34 -19.01 7.58
N THR A 70 -2.39 -18.23 7.70
CA THR A 70 -2.92 -17.77 8.99
C THR A 70 -3.39 -18.97 9.83
N ARG A 71 -4.11 -19.92 9.24
CA ARG A 71 -4.56 -21.13 9.93
C ARG A 71 -3.42 -22.05 10.35
N MET A 72 -2.35 -22.14 9.54
CA MET A 72 -1.14 -22.88 9.95
C MET A 72 -0.45 -22.25 11.16
N GLN A 73 -0.59 -20.96 11.36
CA GLN A 73 -0.02 -20.24 12.49
C GLN A 73 -0.89 -20.30 13.75
N THR A 74 -2.21 -20.46 13.58
CA THR A 74 -3.19 -20.37 14.69
C THR A 74 -3.77 -21.73 15.11
N ASP A 75 -3.78 -22.72 14.22
CA ASP A 75 -4.32 -24.07 14.51
C ASP A 75 -3.18 -25.03 14.83
N ALA A 76 -3.12 -25.48 16.09
CA ALA A 76 -2.12 -26.44 16.57
C ALA A 76 -2.11 -27.76 15.75
N LEU A 77 -3.25 -28.15 15.18
CA LEU A 77 -3.36 -29.38 14.36
C LEU A 77 -2.70 -29.22 12.99
N LEU A 78 -2.46 -28.00 12.55
CA LEU A 78 -1.80 -27.67 11.29
C LEU A 78 -0.33 -27.27 11.49
N ALA A 79 0.07 -27.01 12.73
CA ALA A 79 1.44 -26.66 13.07
C ALA A 79 2.43 -27.75 12.62
N GLY A 80 3.51 -27.34 11.96
CA GLY A 80 4.54 -28.28 11.47
C GLY A 80 4.19 -29.04 10.19
N LYS A 81 2.97 -28.94 9.65
CA LYS A 81 2.61 -29.52 8.34
C LYS A 81 3.15 -28.68 7.19
N SER A 82 3.43 -29.30 6.04
CA SER A 82 3.70 -28.53 4.82
C SER A 82 2.45 -27.78 4.36
N ALA A 83 2.63 -26.65 3.66
CA ALA A 83 1.52 -25.81 3.17
C ALA A 83 0.51 -26.62 2.33
N TYR A 84 0.98 -27.56 1.51
CA TYR A 84 0.11 -28.42 0.70
C TYR A 84 -0.73 -29.38 1.57
N ARG A 85 -0.13 -29.99 2.60
CA ARG A 85 -0.85 -30.87 3.54
C ARG A 85 -1.87 -30.07 4.35
N ALA A 86 -1.50 -28.88 4.82
CA ALA A 86 -2.40 -27.98 5.53
C ALA A 86 -3.59 -27.56 4.64
N TYR A 87 -3.32 -27.18 3.39
CA TYR A 87 -4.35 -26.85 2.40
C TYR A 87 -5.35 -28.00 2.22
N ARG A 88 -4.88 -29.22 1.96
CA ARG A 88 -5.76 -30.39 1.81
C ARG A 88 -6.57 -30.70 3.07
N GLU A 89 -5.97 -30.55 4.24
CA GLU A 89 -6.65 -30.79 5.52
C GLU A 89 -7.75 -29.76 5.78
N ILE A 90 -7.48 -28.49 5.49
CA ILE A 90 -8.47 -27.40 5.58
C ILE A 90 -9.65 -27.66 4.65
N LEU A 91 -9.39 -28.08 3.40
CA LEU A 91 -10.43 -28.44 2.44
C LEU A 91 -11.30 -29.61 2.91
N ARG A 92 -10.68 -30.66 3.47
CA ARG A 92 -11.41 -31.83 3.97
C ARG A 92 -12.30 -31.50 5.15
N ARG A 93 -11.85 -30.63 6.08
CA ARG A 93 -12.60 -30.29 7.31
C ARG A 93 -13.68 -29.24 7.10
N HIS A 94 -13.41 -28.25 6.29
CA HIS A 94 -14.23 -27.02 6.21
C HIS A 94 -14.78 -26.74 4.81
N GLY A 95 -14.39 -27.51 3.80
CA GLY A 95 -14.77 -27.29 2.41
C GLY A 95 -14.07 -26.09 1.75
N GLY A 96 -14.20 -25.98 0.42
CA GLY A 96 -13.44 -24.97 -0.38
C GLY A 96 -13.77 -23.52 -0.07
N GLY A 97 -15.00 -23.25 0.35
CA GLY A 97 -15.42 -21.88 0.62
C GLY A 97 -14.70 -21.20 1.81
N ILE A 98 -14.04 -21.98 2.69
CA ILE A 98 -13.24 -21.44 3.81
C ILE A 98 -12.02 -20.66 3.32
N LEU A 99 -11.47 -21.02 2.15
CA LEU A 99 -10.33 -20.35 1.55
C LEU A 99 -10.66 -18.90 1.10
N LEU A 100 -11.94 -18.61 0.91
CA LEU A 100 -12.44 -17.27 0.57
C LEU A 100 -12.91 -16.48 1.79
N GLN A 101 -12.69 -17.03 2.99
CA GLN A 101 -13.07 -16.35 4.23
C GLN A 101 -12.27 -15.06 4.40
N GLY A 102 -12.99 -13.96 4.64
CA GLY A 102 -12.40 -12.63 4.74
C GLY A 102 -12.12 -11.94 3.39
N MET A 103 -12.42 -12.56 2.24
CA MET A 103 -12.19 -11.94 0.92
C MET A 103 -12.86 -10.58 0.80
N ALA A 104 -14.11 -10.43 1.24
CA ALA A 104 -14.83 -9.14 1.16
C ALA A 104 -14.14 -8.07 2.02
N ALA A 105 -13.69 -8.41 3.24
CA ALA A 105 -12.94 -7.50 4.09
C ALA A 105 -11.58 -7.13 3.46
N THR A 106 -10.88 -8.11 2.89
CA THR A 106 -9.60 -7.89 2.20
C THR A 106 -9.79 -6.97 0.99
N SER A 107 -10.69 -7.33 0.09
CA SER A 107 -10.90 -6.57 -1.15
C SER A 107 -11.34 -5.14 -0.88
N SER A 108 -12.29 -4.92 0.03
CA SER A 108 -12.75 -3.57 0.39
C SER A 108 -11.69 -2.77 1.15
N GLY A 109 -10.97 -3.40 2.07
CA GLY A 109 -9.88 -2.77 2.83
C GLY A 109 -8.74 -2.32 1.91
N TYR A 110 -8.28 -3.21 1.03
CA TYR A 110 -7.19 -2.88 0.11
C TYR A 110 -7.63 -1.98 -1.05
N PHE A 111 -8.91 -1.99 -1.42
CA PHE A 111 -9.49 -0.99 -2.32
C PHE A 111 -9.37 0.42 -1.74
N LEU A 112 -9.84 0.62 -0.52
CA LEU A 112 -9.76 1.91 0.17
C LEU A 112 -8.32 2.33 0.47
N GLN A 113 -7.47 1.38 0.89
CA GLN A 113 -6.05 1.63 1.09
C GLN A 113 -5.36 2.07 -0.20
N GLY A 114 -5.57 1.34 -1.30
CA GLY A 114 -4.99 1.66 -2.61
C GLY A 114 -5.45 3.03 -3.11
N PHE A 115 -6.74 3.34 -2.94
CA PHE A 115 -7.30 4.64 -3.27
C PHE A 115 -6.56 5.78 -2.56
N CYS A 116 -6.43 5.70 -1.24
CA CYS A 116 -5.73 6.71 -0.46
C CYS A 116 -4.23 6.74 -0.77
N LYS A 117 -3.58 5.57 -0.77
CA LYS A 117 -2.14 5.46 -0.95
C LYS A 117 -1.66 6.08 -2.27
N PHE A 118 -2.17 5.60 -3.40
CA PHE A 118 -1.73 6.06 -4.71
C PHE A 118 -2.23 7.47 -5.02
N GLY A 119 -3.47 7.79 -4.63
CA GLY A 119 -4.04 9.11 -4.83
C GLY A 119 -3.25 10.20 -4.10
N PHE A 120 -3.01 10.04 -2.80
CA PHE A 120 -2.25 11.03 -2.02
C PHE A 120 -0.77 11.06 -2.40
N TYR A 121 -0.15 9.91 -2.67
CA TYR A 121 1.23 9.85 -3.11
C TYR A 121 1.47 10.70 -4.37
N ASP A 122 0.71 10.42 -5.43
CA ASP A 122 0.89 11.13 -6.71
C ASP A 122 0.48 12.60 -6.63
N ALA A 123 -0.58 12.92 -5.89
CA ALA A 123 -1.01 14.31 -5.71
C ALA A 123 0.03 15.15 -4.96
N ILE A 124 0.55 14.65 -3.83
CA ILE A 124 1.54 15.36 -3.01
C ILE A 124 2.86 15.50 -3.76
N LYS A 125 3.36 14.39 -4.32
CA LYS A 125 4.56 14.39 -5.14
C LYS A 125 4.47 15.43 -6.26
N THR A 126 3.39 15.38 -7.03
CA THR A 126 3.17 16.31 -8.15
C THR A 126 3.06 17.75 -7.67
N ALA A 127 2.31 18.02 -6.60
CA ALA A 127 2.15 19.36 -6.06
C ALA A 127 3.48 19.98 -5.61
N ILE A 128 4.35 19.19 -4.95
CA ILE A 128 5.65 19.67 -4.46
C ILE A 128 6.63 19.85 -5.62
N LEU A 129 6.78 18.83 -6.49
CA LEU A 129 7.74 18.88 -7.59
C LEU A 129 7.43 19.96 -8.62
N HIS A 130 6.15 20.29 -8.83
CA HIS A 130 5.77 21.41 -9.70
C HIS A 130 6.08 22.80 -9.14
N ARG A 131 6.30 22.93 -7.82
CA ARG A 131 6.70 24.23 -7.22
C ARG A 131 8.19 24.52 -7.38
N ILE A 132 8.99 23.48 -7.58
CA ILE A 132 10.44 23.62 -7.72
C ILE A 132 10.75 23.82 -9.21
N GLN A 133 11.14 25.03 -9.57
CA GLN A 133 11.45 25.44 -10.95
C GLN A 133 12.90 25.09 -11.32
N ASP A 134 13.82 25.14 -10.36
CA ASP A 134 15.23 24.82 -10.56
C ASP A 134 15.42 23.30 -10.81
N PRO A 135 15.95 22.89 -11.97
CA PRO A 135 16.16 21.49 -12.31
C PRO A 135 17.18 20.80 -11.40
N GLU A 136 18.21 21.50 -10.98
CA GLU A 136 19.28 20.94 -10.14
C GLU A 136 18.76 20.69 -8.73
N LEU A 137 18.09 21.69 -8.14
CA LEU A 137 17.45 21.54 -6.84
C LEU A 137 16.38 20.44 -6.87
N ARG A 138 15.57 20.40 -7.93
CA ARG A 138 14.55 19.37 -8.12
C ARG A 138 15.15 17.96 -8.15
N GLY A 139 16.30 17.78 -8.79
CA GLY A 139 17.03 16.50 -8.80
C GLY A 139 17.50 16.09 -7.40
N ARG A 140 18.10 17.04 -6.66
CA ARG A 140 18.63 16.80 -5.29
C ARG A 140 17.53 16.44 -4.28
N VAL A 141 16.38 17.13 -4.32
CA VAL A 141 15.29 16.92 -3.33
C VAL A 141 14.26 15.89 -3.78
N ARG A 142 14.39 15.31 -4.96
CA ARG A 142 13.41 14.38 -5.50
C ARG A 142 13.22 13.16 -4.62
N LEU A 143 14.29 12.47 -4.25
CA LEU A 143 14.19 11.27 -3.42
C LEU A 143 13.58 11.54 -2.05
N PRO A 144 13.96 12.56 -1.28
CA PRO A 144 13.24 12.96 -0.06
C PRO A 144 11.75 13.23 -0.28
N ILE A 145 11.36 13.85 -1.39
CA ILE A 145 9.95 14.12 -1.70
C ILE A 145 9.20 12.81 -1.97
N LEU A 146 9.78 11.87 -2.73
CA LEU A 146 9.17 10.56 -2.97
C LEU A 146 8.98 9.78 -1.67
N LEU A 147 9.98 9.75 -0.81
CA LEU A 147 9.93 9.06 0.48
C LEU A 147 8.91 9.72 1.43
N GLY A 148 8.92 11.03 1.56
CA GLY A 148 7.99 11.78 2.40
C GLY A 148 6.54 11.66 1.92
N SER A 149 6.30 11.75 0.62
CA SER A 149 4.97 11.56 0.03
C SER A 149 4.47 10.13 0.23
N SER A 150 5.35 9.13 0.10
CA SER A 150 5.02 7.73 0.34
C SER A 150 4.66 7.47 1.81
N ALA A 151 5.45 8.00 2.75
CA ALA A 151 5.22 7.84 4.18
C ALA A 151 3.89 8.46 4.61
N PHE A 152 3.62 9.68 4.15
CA PHE A 152 2.38 10.39 4.47
C PHE A 152 1.15 9.69 3.86
N ALA A 153 1.24 9.29 2.60
CA ALA A 153 0.17 8.56 1.93
C ALA A 153 -0.14 7.23 2.63
N GLU A 154 0.90 6.48 3.03
CA GLU A 154 0.73 5.22 3.77
C GLU A 154 0.16 5.43 5.17
N PHE A 155 0.57 6.50 5.85
CA PHE A 155 0.01 6.84 7.16
C PHE A 155 -1.52 6.97 7.09
N ILE A 156 -2.04 7.76 6.12
CA ILE A 156 -3.48 7.92 5.91
C ILE A 156 -4.12 6.60 5.48
N ALA A 157 -3.52 5.90 4.53
CA ALA A 157 -4.03 4.66 3.99
C ALA A 157 -4.13 3.55 5.05
N SER A 158 -3.20 3.50 6.00
CA SER A 158 -3.22 2.54 7.10
C SER A 158 -4.36 2.78 8.08
N TRP A 159 -4.74 4.02 8.34
CA TRP A 159 -5.93 4.33 9.16
C TRP A 159 -7.20 3.76 8.55
N VAL A 160 -7.32 3.85 7.23
CA VAL A 160 -8.50 3.35 6.50
C VAL A 160 -8.48 1.83 6.37
N LEU A 161 -7.30 1.22 6.22
CA LEU A 161 -7.14 -0.23 6.12
C LEU A 161 -7.41 -0.95 7.43
N THR A 162 -6.95 -0.40 8.56
CA THR A 162 -6.87 -1.11 9.85
C THR A 162 -8.18 -1.76 10.29
N PRO A 163 -9.35 -1.11 10.24
CA PRO A 163 -10.61 -1.74 10.62
C PRO A 163 -10.93 -3.00 9.82
N MET A 164 -10.66 -2.97 8.51
CA MET A 164 -10.92 -4.11 7.63
C MET A 164 -9.91 -5.24 7.86
N GLU A 165 -8.64 -4.90 8.10
CA GLU A 165 -7.59 -5.88 8.37
C GLU A 165 -7.82 -6.61 9.69
N VAL A 166 -8.17 -5.90 10.78
CA VAL A 166 -8.52 -6.49 12.07
C VAL A 166 -9.74 -7.40 11.93
N THR A 167 -10.77 -6.94 11.19
CA THR A 167 -11.96 -7.76 10.93
C THR A 167 -11.61 -9.03 10.12
N ARG A 168 -10.78 -8.92 9.09
CA ARG A 168 -10.29 -10.06 8.30
C ARG A 168 -9.59 -11.10 9.16
N ILE A 169 -8.66 -10.64 10.00
CA ILE A 169 -7.90 -11.52 10.89
C ILE A 169 -8.85 -12.24 11.84
N ALA A 170 -9.78 -11.51 12.48
CA ALA A 170 -10.77 -12.10 13.37
C ALA A 170 -11.65 -13.14 12.66
N MET A 171 -12.04 -12.91 11.40
CA MET A 171 -12.80 -13.87 10.61
C MET A 171 -12.01 -15.15 10.32
N VAL A 172 -10.72 -15.04 9.95
CA VAL A 172 -9.88 -16.19 9.60
C VAL A 172 -9.49 -17.01 10.81
N MET A 173 -9.27 -16.36 11.97
CA MET A 173 -8.90 -17.02 13.22
C MET A 173 -10.07 -17.77 13.87
N ASN A 174 -11.30 -17.28 13.72
CA ASN A 174 -12.46 -17.94 14.30
C ASN A 174 -12.78 -19.23 13.55
N ALA A 175 -12.65 -20.36 14.26
CA ALA A 175 -13.00 -21.69 13.74
C ALA A 175 -14.53 -21.97 13.72
N GLY A 176 -15.35 -21.02 14.18
CA GLY A 176 -16.80 -21.12 14.27
C GLY A 176 -17.53 -20.91 12.92
N PRO A 177 -18.86 -20.84 12.95
CA PRO A 177 -19.68 -20.65 11.75
C PRO A 177 -19.26 -19.39 11.02
N ARG A 178 -19.36 -19.41 9.69
CA ARG A 178 -18.96 -18.29 8.83
C ARG A 178 -19.79 -17.06 9.16
N ARG A 179 -19.13 -16.05 9.71
CA ARG A 179 -19.74 -14.74 9.95
C ARG A 179 -19.40 -13.80 8.81
N GLY A 180 -20.36 -12.92 8.46
CA GLY A 180 -20.11 -11.86 7.49
C GLY A 180 -19.13 -10.80 8.02
N THR A 181 -18.53 -10.02 7.11
CA THR A 181 -17.59 -8.94 7.48
C THR A 181 -18.21 -7.92 8.42
N ILE A 182 -19.46 -7.47 8.12
CA ILE A 182 -20.17 -6.47 8.93
C ILE A 182 -20.56 -7.04 10.31
N GLU A 183 -20.98 -8.31 10.36
CA GLU A 183 -21.32 -8.99 11.60
C GLU A 183 -20.11 -9.13 12.52
N THR A 184 -18.97 -9.55 11.95
CA THR A 184 -17.69 -9.66 12.70
C THR A 184 -17.24 -8.31 13.22
N MET A 185 -17.30 -7.28 12.38
CA MET A 185 -16.94 -5.90 12.78
C MET A 185 -17.84 -5.39 13.91
N ARG A 186 -19.16 -5.58 13.81
CA ARG A 186 -20.12 -5.25 14.88
C ARG A 186 -19.81 -6.02 16.16
N GLY A 187 -19.45 -7.30 16.05
CA GLY A 187 -19.07 -8.12 17.21
C GLY A 187 -17.80 -7.62 17.92
N ILE A 188 -16.84 -7.09 17.19
CA ILE A 188 -15.63 -6.45 17.77
C ILE A 188 -16.02 -5.15 18.46
N VAL A 189 -16.80 -4.30 17.78
CA VAL A 189 -17.24 -3.01 18.35
C VAL A 189 -18.11 -3.18 19.58
N SER A 190 -18.98 -4.19 19.63
CA SER A 190 -19.83 -4.45 20.82
C SER A 190 -19.05 -4.93 22.04
N LYS A 191 -17.91 -5.63 21.82
CA LYS A 191 -17.07 -6.17 22.92
C LYS A 191 -15.99 -5.18 23.40
N GLU A 192 -15.34 -4.48 22.47
CA GLU A 192 -14.13 -3.72 22.71
C GLU A 192 -14.27 -2.23 22.34
N GLY A 193 -15.44 -1.83 21.86
CA GLY A 193 -15.67 -0.49 21.32
C GLY A 193 -14.96 -0.29 19.98
N VAL A 194 -15.08 0.93 19.42
CA VAL A 194 -14.43 1.31 18.15
C VAL A 194 -12.89 1.21 18.25
N ARG A 195 -12.33 1.42 19.44
CA ARG A 195 -10.88 1.27 19.67
C ARG A 195 -10.36 -0.13 19.37
N GLY A 196 -11.19 -1.17 19.53
CA GLY A 196 -10.85 -2.55 19.17
C GLY A 196 -10.46 -2.73 17.71
N LEU A 197 -11.09 -1.97 16.79
CA LEU A 197 -10.76 -2.00 15.37
C LEU A 197 -9.42 -1.36 15.02
N TYR A 198 -8.85 -0.55 15.91
CA TYR A 198 -7.59 0.18 15.69
C TYR A 198 -6.42 -0.33 16.55
N LYS A 199 -6.62 -1.39 17.33
CA LYS A 199 -5.56 -1.96 18.19
C LYS A 199 -4.29 -2.34 17.43
N GLY A 200 -4.42 -2.82 16.18
CA GLY A 200 -3.28 -3.20 15.34
C GLY A 200 -2.58 -2.05 14.60
N LEU A 201 -3.11 -0.82 14.67
CA LEU A 201 -2.61 0.31 13.87
C LEU A 201 -1.12 0.63 14.07
N PRO A 202 -0.57 0.72 15.30
CA PRO A 202 0.85 1.02 15.49
C PRO A 202 1.77 -0.01 14.83
N LEU A 203 1.39 -1.29 14.91
CA LEU A 203 2.15 -2.39 14.32
C LEU A 203 2.07 -2.38 12.78
N ILE A 204 0.88 -2.07 12.25
CA ILE A 204 0.68 -1.91 10.80
C ILE A 204 1.54 -0.74 10.30
N LEU A 205 1.54 0.41 10.97
CA LEU A 205 2.34 1.58 10.59
C LEU A 205 3.84 1.28 10.60
N LEU A 206 4.33 0.62 11.66
CA LEU A 206 5.74 0.25 11.79
C LEU A 206 6.24 -0.60 10.62
N ARG A 207 5.42 -1.52 10.16
CA ARG A 207 5.72 -2.40 9.02
C ARG A 207 5.51 -1.72 7.68
N GLN A 208 4.36 -1.05 7.51
CA GLN A 208 3.87 -0.57 6.22
C GLN A 208 4.59 0.69 5.74
N ILE A 209 4.97 1.60 6.64
CA ILE A 209 5.65 2.85 6.21
C ILE A 209 6.99 2.55 5.52
N PRO A 210 7.96 1.82 6.13
CA PRO A 210 9.21 1.49 5.46
C PRO A 210 9.01 0.68 4.17
N TYR A 211 8.07 -0.27 4.22
CA TYR A 211 7.70 -1.08 3.06
C TYR A 211 7.20 -0.24 1.90
N THR A 212 6.25 0.67 2.14
CA THR A 212 5.64 1.49 1.10
C THR A 212 6.62 2.56 0.58
N CYS A 213 7.44 3.13 1.44
CA CYS A 213 8.51 4.04 1.00
C CYS A 213 9.46 3.34 0.02
N ALA A 214 9.96 2.16 0.38
CA ALA A 214 10.86 1.40 -0.49
C ALA A 214 10.15 0.94 -1.78
N LYS A 215 8.87 0.56 -1.70
CA LYS A 215 8.08 0.10 -2.83
C LYS A 215 7.77 1.20 -3.83
N LEU A 216 7.17 2.32 -3.40
CA LEU A 216 6.73 3.38 -4.31
C LEU A 216 7.91 4.20 -4.84
N ALA A 217 8.79 4.69 -3.95
CA ALA A 217 9.98 5.43 -4.37
C ALA A 217 10.95 4.53 -5.17
N GLY A 218 11.13 3.29 -4.73
CA GLY A 218 11.96 2.31 -5.44
C GLY A 218 11.42 2.01 -6.84
N TYR A 219 10.12 1.76 -6.98
CA TYR A 219 9.50 1.52 -8.27
C TYR A 219 9.72 2.69 -9.25
N GLU A 220 9.52 3.92 -8.81
CA GLU A 220 9.66 5.10 -9.67
C GLU A 220 11.11 5.28 -10.13
N VAL A 221 12.08 5.17 -9.22
CA VAL A 221 13.51 5.30 -9.56
C VAL A 221 13.98 4.16 -10.48
N ILE A 222 13.59 2.92 -10.18
CA ILE A 222 13.98 1.74 -10.96
C ILE A 222 13.30 1.74 -12.34
N SER A 223 12.03 2.12 -12.42
CA SER A 223 11.30 2.20 -13.69
C SER A 223 11.94 3.21 -14.63
N GLU A 224 12.33 4.39 -14.14
CA GLU A 224 13.05 5.37 -14.94
C GLU A 224 14.44 4.89 -15.38
N TYR A 225 15.14 4.18 -14.48
CA TYR A 225 16.44 3.60 -14.84
C TYR A 225 16.29 2.58 -15.97
N PHE A 226 15.35 1.66 -15.87
CA PHE A 226 15.10 0.68 -16.93
C PHE A 226 14.62 1.33 -18.23
N GLN A 227 13.75 2.31 -18.17
CA GLN A 227 13.34 3.05 -19.37
C GLN A 227 14.55 3.69 -20.06
N ARG A 228 15.47 4.33 -19.33
CA ARG A 228 16.69 4.93 -19.88
C ARG A 228 17.63 3.88 -20.50
N VAL A 229 17.83 2.75 -19.81
CA VAL A 229 18.71 1.68 -20.29
C VAL A 229 18.15 1.04 -21.56
N PHE A 230 16.87 0.72 -21.56
CA PHE A 230 16.23 0.10 -22.73
C PHE A 230 16.10 1.06 -23.91
N SER A 231 15.77 2.33 -23.66
CA SER A 231 15.76 3.35 -24.74
C SER A 231 17.15 3.61 -25.35
N ARG A 232 18.22 3.44 -24.58
CA ARG A 232 19.60 3.68 -25.04
C ARG A 232 20.16 2.53 -25.88
N ASN A 233 19.70 1.31 -25.62
CA ASN A 233 20.15 0.10 -26.32
C ASN A 233 19.39 -0.16 -27.63
N VAL A 234 18.26 0.52 -27.84
CA VAL A 234 17.48 0.45 -29.09
C VAL A 234 17.93 1.56 -30.03
N GLY A 235 19.21 1.51 -30.42
CA GLY A 235 19.71 2.27 -31.56
C GLY A 235 19.20 1.63 -32.85
N SER A 236 18.28 2.31 -33.56
CA SER A 236 17.89 2.07 -34.94
C SER A 236 17.13 0.79 -35.36
N SER A 237 16.67 -0.05 -34.45
CA SER A 237 15.76 -1.16 -34.81
C SER A 237 14.37 -0.89 -34.21
N GLU A 238 13.31 -1.14 -34.94
CA GLU A 238 11.90 -0.90 -34.56
C GLU A 238 11.38 -1.74 -33.38
N GLU A 239 12.21 -2.51 -32.73
CA GLU A 239 11.83 -3.30 -31.53
C GLU A 239 11.97 -2.46 -30.26
N THR A 240 11.01 -1.58 -30.01
CA THR A 240 10.85 -0.91 -28.72
C THR A 240 10.50 -1.97 -27.68
N PHE A 241 11.31 -2.08 -26.62
CA PHE A 241 11.04 -3.00 -25.51
C PHE A 241 9.63 -2.72 -24.93
N PRO A 242 8.76 -3.74 -24.83
CA PRO A 242 7.36 -3.50 -24.48
C PRO A 242 7.23 -2.89 -23.08
N LEU A 243 6.58 -1.75 -22.99
CA LEU A 243 6.38 -0.98 -21.76
C LEU A 243 5.87 -1.83 -20.57
N PRO A 244 4.93 -2.80 -20.77
CA PRO A 244 4.51 -3.70 -19.69
C PRO A 244 5.66 -4.52 -19.07
N MET A 245 6.67 -4.87 -19.84
CA MET A 245 7.82 -5.63 -19.34
C MET A 245 8.72 -4.76 -18.45
N VAL A 246 8.86 -3.47 -18.77
CA VAL A 246 9.56 -2.50 -17.91
C VAL A 246 8.83 -2.37 -16.58
N HIS A 247 7.51 -2.26 -16.57
CA HIS A 247 6.71 -2.18 -15.35
C HIS A 247 6.80 -3.46 -14.52
N LEU A 248 6.80 -4.63 -15.18
CA LEU A 248 6.94 -5.93 -14.51
C LEU A 248 8.31 -6.04 -13.83
N LEU A 249 9.40 -5.79 -14.53
CA LEU A 249 10.77 -5.86 -14.00
C LEU A 249 11.00 -4.84 -12.88
N SER A 250 10.51 -3.61 -13.07
CA SER A 250 10.58 -2.57 -12.05
C SER A 250 9.78 -2.96 -10.82
N GLY A 251 8.62 -3.58 -11.00
CA GLY A 251 7.79 -4.08 -9.90
C GLY A 251 8.44 -5.20 -9.12
N VAL A 252 9.08 -6.18 -9.79
CA VAL A 252 9.83 -7.26 -9.12
C VAL A 252 10.96 -6.67 -8.29
N THR A 253 11.80 -5.83 -8.90
CA THR A 253 12.99 -5.27 -8.21
C THR A 253 12.60 -4.35 -7.06
N ALA A 254 11.58 -3.49 -7.24
CA ALA A 254 11.04 -2.65 -6.17
C ALA A 254 10.40 -3.48 -5.05
N GLY A 255 9.73 -4.58 -5.39
CA GLY A 255 9.17 -5.52 -4.42
C GLY A 255 10.23 -6.23 -3.59
N VAL A 256 11.31 -6.68 -4.22
CA VAL A 256 12.45 -7.28 -3.51
C VAL A 256 13.11 -6.25 -2.58
N LEU A 257 13.34 -5.02 -3.06
CA LEU A 257 13.87 -3.92 -2.25
C LEU A 257 12.96 -3.64 -1.03
N ALA A 258 11.66 -3.57 -1.26
CA ALA A 258 10.69 -3.36 -0.19
C ALA A 258 10.69 -4.51 0.83
N ALA A 259 10.85 -5.76 0.36
CA ALA A 259 10.99 -6.92 1.24
C ALA A 259 12.22 -6.82 2.13
N VAL A 260 13.37 -6.45 1.56
CA VAL A 260 14.63 -6.29 2.31
C VAL A 260 14.50 -5.20 3.37
N VAL A 261 14.00 -4.02 2.99
CA VAL A 261 13.88 -2.86 3.91
C VAL A 261 12.88 -3.13 5.05
N SER A 262 11.77 -3.83 4.77
CA SER A 262 10.74 -4.11 5.78
C SER A 262 10.98 -5.39 6.57
N GLN A 263 11.95 -6.23 6.19
CA GLN A 263 12.21 -7.51 6.84
C GLN A 263 12.49 -7.41 8.36
N PRO A 264 13.33 -6.48 8.84
CA PRO A 264 13.59 -6.37 10.28
C PRO A 264 12.32 -6.07 11.08
N ALA A 265 11.46 -5.19 10.57
CA ALA A 265 10.19 -4.88 11.22
C ALA A 265 9.25 -6.10 11.31
N ASP A 266 9.18 -6.90 10.24
CA ASP A 266 8.35 -8.11 10.23
C ASP A 266 8.87 -9.21 11.16
N VAL A 267 10.18 -9.41 11.24
CA VAL A 267 10.76 -10.40 12.15
C VAL A 267 10.52 -9.98 13.60
N LEU A 268 10.66 -8.69 13.90
CA LEU A 268 10.27 -8.13 15.20
C LEU A 268 8.81 -8.44 15.52
N LEU A 269 7.90 -8.09 14.61
CA LEU A 269 6.47 -8.34 14.79
C LEU A 269 6.16 -9.82 14.97
N SER A 270 6.76 -10.70 14.17
CA SER A 270 6.51 -12.14 14.27
C SER A 270 7.04 -12.75 15.57
N LYS A 271 8.14 -12.27 16.12
CA LYS A 271 8.67 -12.73 17.41
C LYS A 271 7.85 -12.23 18.60
N TYR A 272 7.42 -10.98 18.58
CA TYR A 272 6.67 -10.39 19.68
C TYR A 272 5.17 -10.72 19.64
N CYS A 273 4.62 -10.96 18.43
CA CYS A 273 3.21 -11.31 18.24
C CYS A 273 2.98 -12.79 17.95
N GLY A 274 4.01 -13.56 17.64
CA GLY A 274 3.92 -14.96 17.20
C GLY A 274 3.61 -15.99 18.30
N GLY A 275 3.61 -15.59 19.56
CA GLY A 275 3.24 -16.44 20.70
C GLY A 275 1.79 -16.27 21.16
N SER A 276 1.10 -15.27 20.67
CA SER A 276 -0.22 -14.87 21.15
C SER A 276 -1.21 -14.81 20.00
N SER A 277 -2.27 -15.60 20.11
CA SER A 277 -3.34 -15.72 19.11
C SER A 277 -4.17 -14.43 18.94
N ALA A 278 -3.90 -13.40 19.70
CA ALA A 278 -4.63 -12.14 19.70
C ALA A 278 -3.71 -10.97 19.38
N LEU A 279 -4.04 -10.21 18.33
CA LEU A 279 -3.49 -8.87 18.10
C LEU A 279 -3.58 -7.99 19.34
N SER A 280 -4.50 -8.29 20.26
CA SER A 280 -4.70 -7.58 21.52
C SER A 280 -3.54 -7.74 22.52
N GLU A 281 -2.80 -8.84 22.51
CA GLU A 281 -1.66 -9.05 23.41
C GLU A 281 -0.34 -8.51 22.85
N CYS A 282 -0.27 -8.26 21.53
CA CYS A 282 0.87 -7.58 20.90
C CYS A 282 1.02 -6.09 21.28
N ILE A 283 0.05 -5.51 21.98
CA ILE A 283 -0.04 -4.05 22.22
C ILE A 283 0.81 -3.60 23.39
N ILE A 284 1.39 -4.51 24.16
CA ILE A 284 2.28 -4.15 25.30
C ILE A 284 3.73 -4.00 24.80
N ILE A 285 3.92 -3.26 23.72
CA ILE A 285 5.23 -2.67 23.43
C ILE A 285 5.20 -1.26 24.03
N ASP A 286 5.70 -1.15 25.26
CA ASP A 286 5.84 0.12 25.97
C ASP A 286 6.85 1.05 25.27
N GLY A 287 6.45 1.60 24.12
CA GLY A 287 7.16 2.67 23.43
C GLY A 287 8.37 2.26 22.56
N PRO A 288 8.99 3.22 21.87
CA PRO A 288 10.09 3.00 20.92
C PRO A 288 11.37 2.42 21.54
N VAL A 289 11.58 2.61 22.84
CA VAL A 289 12.74 2.08 23.58
C VAL A 289 12.68 0.57 23.69
N SER A 290 11.48 0.00 23.81
CA SER A 290 11.27 -1.45 23.85
C SER A 290 11.57 -2.11 22.49
N LEU A 291 11.20 -1.46 21.38
CA LEU A 291 11.49 -1.93 20.02
C LEU A 291 12.99 -1.96 19.73
N LEU A 292 13.73 -0.96 20.19
CA LEU A 292 15.18 -0.90 19.99
C LEU A 292 15.93 -1.98 20.79
N LYS A 293 15.48 -2.25 22.04
CA LYS A 293 15.97 -3.36 22.82
C LYS A 293 15.71 -4.69 22.13
N ALA A 294 14.49 -4.89 21.67
CA ALA A 294 14.07 -6.07 20.94
C ALA A 294 14.88 -6.32 19.66
N PHE A 295 15.19 -5.26 18.92
CA PHE A 295 16.04 -5.36 17.73
C PHE A 295 17.49 -5.75 18.10
N ARG A 296 18.01 -5.21 19.19
CA ARG A 296 19.34 -5.59 19.72
C ARG A 296 19.40 -7.05 20.17
N GLU A 297 18.35 -7.54 20.87
CA GLU A 297 18.26 -8.94 21.33
C GLU A 297 18.17 -9.94 20.17
N ILE A 298 17.45 -9.58 19.09
CA ILE A 298 17.33 -10.45 17.91
C ILE A 298 18.67 -10.54 17.16
N GLY A 299 19.43 -9.45 17.11
CA GLY A 299 20.64 -9.34 16.33
C GLY A 299 20.37 -9.20 14.82
N PHE A 300 21.33 -8.58 14.12
CA PHE A 300 21.18 -8.23 12.71
C PHE A 300 20.96 -9.45 11.81
N GLN A 301 21.71 -10.50 11.98
CA GLN A 301 21.65 -11.68 11.11
C GLN A 301 20.32 -12.45 11.22
N GLN A 302 19.76 -12.54 12.41
CA GLN A 302 18.46 -13.19 12.62
C GLN A 302 17.29 -12.35 12.11
N SER A 303 17.45 -11.03 12.01
CA SER A 303 16.44 -10.11 11.47
C SER A 303 16.16 -10.32 9.98
N PHE A 304 17.05 -11.00 9.25
CA PHE A 304 16.87 -11.34 7.83
C PHE A 304 16.46 -12.80 7.58
N ARG A 305 16.17 -13.55 8.64
CA ARG A 305 15.72 -14.94 8.52
C ARG A 305 14.36 -15.00 7.80
N GLY A 306 14.27 -15.84 6.76
CA GLY A 306 13.04 -15.95 5.94
C GLY A 306 12.89 -14.88 4.86
N LEU A 307 13.92 -14.09 4.58
CA LEU A 307 13.87 -13.06 3.52
C LEU A 307 13.61 -13.66 2.14
N GLN A 308 14.23 -14.80 1.79
CA GLN A 308 14.14 -15.37 0.44
C GLN A 308 12.70 -15.69 0.01
N PRO A 309 11.90 -16.49 0.72
CA PRO A 309 10.53 -16.78 0.33
C PRO A 309 9.65 -15.53 0.34
N ARG A 310 9.91 -14.60 1.24
CA ARG A 310 9.20 -13.33 1.29
C ARG A 310 9.52 -12.43 0.11
N ALA A 311 10.80 -12.32 -0.29
CA ALA A 311 11.20 -11.53 -1.44
C ALA A 311 10.54 -12.02 -2.74
N ILE A 312 10.46 -13.34 -2.93
CA ILE A 312 9.75 -13.94 -4.08
C ILE A 312 8.27 -13.56 -4.04
N MET A 313 7.62 -13.77 -2.91
CA MET A 313 6.19 -13.48 -2.75
C MET A 313 5.88 -11.99 -2.98
N ILE A 314 6.62 -11.09 -2.32
CA ILE A 314 6.40 -9.64 -2.44
C ILE A 314 6.80 -9.14 -3.82
N GLY A 315 7.91 -9.63 -4.39
CA GLY A 315 8.34 -9.27 -5.74
C GLY A 315 7.27 -9.58 -6.77
N THR A 316 6.75 -10.80 -6.76
CA THR A 316 5.68 -11.22 -7.67
C THR A 316 4.40 -10.40 -7.47
N LEU A 317 3.96 -10.23 -6.22
CA LEU A 317 2.76 -9.46 -5.91
C LEU A 317 2.89 -8.00 -6.34
N THR A 318 4.06 -7.39 -6.10
CA THR A 318 4.33 -5.99 -6.47
C THR A 318 4.41 -5.82 -7.99
N ALA A 319 5.02 -6.77 -8.68
CA ALA A 319 5.07 -6.77 -10.14
C ALA A 319 3.66 -6.77 -10.76
N MET A 320 2.81 -7.70 -10.31
CA MET A 320 1.43 -7.77 -10.76
C MET A 320 0.64 -6.51 -10.41
N GLN A 321 0.86 -5.96 -9.21
CA GLN A 321 0.18 -4.77 -8.76
C GLN A 321 0.51 -3.55 -9.63
N PHE A 322 1.79 -3.32 -9.94
CA PHE A 322 2.18 -2.18 -10.77
C PHE A 322 1.78 -2.40 -12.24
N LEU A 323 1.84 -3.63 -12.75
CA LEU A 323 1.35 -3.92 -14.08
C LEU A 323 -0.15 -3.55 -14.23
N ILE A 324 -0.98 -4.01 -13.30
CA ILE A 324 -2.42 -3.69 -13.28
C ILE A 324 -2.63 -2.18 -13.05
N TYR A 325 -1.82 -1.57 -12.19
CA TYR A 325 -1.93 -0.14 -11.88
C TYR A 325 -1.70 0.72 -13.13
N GLU A 326 -0.62 0.50 -13.85
CA GLU A 326 -0.31 1.30 -15.04
C GLU A 326 -1.35 1.11 -16.16
N GLN A 327 -1.76 -0.13 -16.42
CA GLN A 327 -2.81 -0.40 -17.44
C GLN A 327 -4.15 0.25 -17.05
N THR A 328 -4.53 0.16 -15.77
CA THR A 328 -5.77 0.77 -15.28
C THR A 328 -5.68 2.30 -15.31
N LYS A 329 -4.51 2.86 -15.03
CA LYS A 329 -4.28 4.31 -15.05
C LYS A 329 -4.46 4.90 -16.44
N GLU A 330 -3.92 4.23 -17.45
CA GLU A 330 -4.13 4.61 -18.87
C GLU A 330 -5.62 4.57 -19.23
N LEU A 331 -6.31 3.49 -18.88
CA LEU A 331 -7.73 3.33 -19.16
C LEU A 331 -8.60 4.41 -18.49
N VAL A 332 -8.36 4.67 -17.19
CA VAL A 332 -9.09 5.70 -16.42
C VAL A 332 -8.83 7.10 -16.99
N HIS A 333 -7.59 7.36 -17.41
CA HIS A 333 -7.25 8.62 -18.05
C HIS A 333 -7.99 8.82 -19.39
N CYS A 334 -8.01 7.80 -20.23
CA CYS A 334 -8.74 7.83 -21.50
C CYS A 334 -10.24 8.05 -21.31
N LEU A 335 -10.88 7.32 -20.37
CA LEU A 335 -12.30 7.48 -20.05
C LEU A 335 -12.62 8.86 -19.47
N GLY A 336 -11.72 9.42 -18.68
CA GLY A 336 -11.88 10.77 -18.11
C GLY A 336 -11.73 11.88 -19.15
N SER A 337 -10.90 11.67 -20.16
CA SER A 337 -10.68 12.62 -21.26
C SER A 337 -11.86 12.63 -22.25
N SER A 338 -12.43 11.46 -22.58
CA SER A 338 -13.58 11.36 -23.49
C SER A 338 -14.85 12.03 -22.94
N ASN A 339 -15.06 12.02 -21.62
CA ASN A 339 -16.19 12.71 -20.98
C ASN A 339 -16.01 14.25 -20.93
N GLY A 340 -14.81 14.77 -21.18
CA GLY A 340 -14.53 16.20 -21.29
C GLY A 340 -14.81 16.79 -22.69
N VAL A 341 -14.94 15.95 -23.72
CA VAL A 341 -15.22 16.37 -25.11
C VAL A 341 -16.73 16.46 -25.39
N LEU A 342 -17.57 15.87 -24.50
CA LEU A 342 -19.03 15.87 -24.62
C LEU A 342 -19.73 16.92 -23.73
N ARG A 343 -18.98 17.87 -23.18
CA ARG A 343 -19.48 19.06 -22.49
C ARG A 343 -18.80 20.31 -23.09
#